data_359d3002d7e3f4cf8c459ebd825bfd13
#
_entry.id   359d3002d7e3f4cf8c459ebd825bfd13
#
_cell.length_a   1.000
_cell.length_b   1.000
_cell.length_c   1.000
_cell.angle_alpha   90.00
_cell.angle_beta   90.00
_cell.angle_gamma   90.00
#
_symmetry.space_group_name_H-M   'P 1'
#
loop_
_entity.id
_entity.type
_entity.pdbx_description
1 polymer ?
#
loop_
_entity_poly.entity_id
_entity_poly.type
_entity_poly.pdbx_seq_one_letter_code
_entity_poly.pdbx_strand_id
1 'polypeptide(L)'
;AESITYRASTGEENRFDTSNPWEYYVFDQIAEQVTSAGTFTDKTSLPDSSQVTVTFNNGLVYTIYATETQLLVTTNDTDQGLLYTLRSGNSVYEKTAMGHLNPPTGKPVIYLYPEEVTDCTVTVDYSPFTYTYPAYNDGWEVTAYPDGRLINKADGTEHYYLFWEGGARPLWNFESGFVVKGSDTESFLREKLAYLGLTPREYNDFITYWVPKMQNSPYNLIMFAKEQYE
;
A
#
# COMPACT_ATOMS: atom_id res chain seq x y z
N ALA A 1 6.91 14.78 10.24
CA ALA A 1 6.61 14.41 11.63
C ALA A 1 7.88 13.89 12.29
N GLU A 2 7.92 13.82 13.61
CA GLU A 2 9.02 13.23 14.38
C GLU A 2 8.70 11.75 14.72
N SER A 3 7.43 11.47 15.01
CA SER A 3 6.97 10.11 15.27
C SER A 3 5.49 9.95 15.01
N ILE A 4 5.06 8.72 14.75
CA ILE A 4 3.66 8.31 14.68
C ILE A 4 3.47 7.16 15.66
N THR A 5 2.49 7.29 16.53
CA THR A 5 2.11 6.27 17.52
C THR A 5 0.68 5.82 17.29
N TYR A 6 0.47 4.52 17.18
CA TYR A 6 -0.85 3.88 17.09
C TYR A 6 -1.17 3.23 18.41
N ARG A 7 -2.40 3.41 18.89
CA ARG A 7 -2.90 2.79 20.11
C ARG A 7 -4.26 2.13 19.85
N ALA A 8 -4.35 0.83 20.10
CA ALA A 8 -5.61 0.12 20.08
C ALA A 8 -6.49 0.53 21.28
N SER A 9 -7.81 0.35 21.15
CA SER A 9 -8.75 0.55 22.26
C SER A 9 -8.44 -0.34 23.47
N THR A 10 -7.74 -1.46 23.26
CA THR A 10 -7.23 -2.37 24.30
C THR A 10 -6.03 -1.81 25.07
N GLY A 11 -5.44 -0.70 24.63
CA GLY A 11 -4.26 -0.07 25.21
C GLY A 11 -2.93 -0.54 24.62
N GLU A 12 -2.93 -1.49 23.68
CA GLU A 12 -1.72 -1.90 22.97
C GLU A 12 -1.22 -0.75 22.10
N GLU A 13 0.10 -0.52 22.09
CA GLU A 13 0.70 0.65 21.45
C GLU A 13 1.89 0.25 20.56
N ASN A 14 1.93 0.79 19.35
CA ASN A 14 3.03 0.66 18.39
C ASN A 14 3.51 2.05 17.94
N ARG A 15 4.82 2.29 18.03
CA ARG A 15 5.44 3.56 17.63
C ARG A 15 6.35 3.37 16.44
N PHE A 16 6.25 4.29 15.48
CA PHE A 16 7.03 4.30 14.25
C PHE A 16 7.86 5.59 14.14
N ASP A 17 9.05 5.46 13.59
CA ASP A 17 9.88 6.58 13.16
C ASP A 17 9.39 7.09 11.80
N THR A 18 9.32 8.38 11.63
CA THR A 18 8.84 9.04 10.42
C THR A 18 9.87 9.17 9.30
N SER A 19 11.01 8.52 9.42
CA SER A 19 11.96 8.37 8.30
C SER A 19 11.34 7.59 7.12
N ASN A 20 10.25 6.85 7.36
CA ASN A 20 9.55 6.08 6.33
C ASN A 20 8.35 6.89 5.76
N PRO A 21 8.38 7.30 4.46
CA PRO A 21 7.30 8.04 3.82
C PRO A 21 5.93 7.34 3.84
N TRP A 22 5.92 6.01 3.95
CA TRP A 22 4.70 5.21 3.96
C TRP A 22 3.85 5.38 5.22
N GLU A 23 4.42 5.90 6.29
CA GLU A 23 3.66 6.21 7.51
C GLU A 23 2.58 7.28 7.28
N TYR A 24 2.72 8.10 6.24
CA TYR A 24 1.72 9.10 5.86
C TYR A 24 0.56 8.53 5.01
N TYR A 25 0.71 7.38 4.42
CA TYR A 25 -0.34 6.74 3.61
C TYR A 25 -1.61 6.42 4.43
N VAL A 26 -1.46 6.27 5.73
CA VAL A 26 -2.58 6.12 6.66
C VAL A 26 -3.59 7.25 6.54
N PHE A 27 -3.10 8.48 6.40
CA PHE A 27 -3.95 9.66 6.37
C PHE A 27 -4.77 9.75 5.09
N ASP A 28 -4.20 9.34 3.95
CA ASP A 28 -4.92 9.26 2.69
C ASP A 28 -6.06 8.24 2.77
N GLN A 29 -5.79 7.05 3.33
CA GLN A 29 -6.82 6.02 3.53
C GLN A 29 -7.92 6.45 4.50
N ILE A 30 -7.58 7.19 5.54
CA ILE A 30 -8.56 7.76 6.49
C ILE A 30 -9.42 8.80 5.77
N ALA A 31 -8.81 9.70 5.01
CA ALA A 31 -9.49 10.76 4.29
C ALA A 31 -10.52 10.23 3.29
N GLU A 32 -10.22 9.14 2.60
CA GLU A 32 -11.14 8.48 1.66
C GLU A 32 -12.42 7.91 2.32
N GLN A 33 -12.37 7.63 3.62
CA GLN A 33 -13.50 7.07 4.36
C GLN A 33 -14.40 8.12 5.00
N VAL A 34 -13.98 9.37 5.02
CA VAL A 34 -14.77 10.49 5.57
C VAL A 34 -15.91 10.85 4.63
N THR A 35 -17.14 10.92 5.16
CA THR A 35 -18.36 11.22 4.37
C THR A 35 -19.00 12.56 4.73
N SER A 36 -18.49 13.26 5.74
CA SER A 36 -19.02 14.56 6.16
C SER A 36 -17.94 15.64 6.16
N ALA A 37 -18.34 16.89 6.07
CA ALA A 37 -17.49 18.01 6.48
C ALA A 37 -17.21 17.90 8.00
N GLY A 38 -16.00 18.29 8.42
CA GLY A 38 -15.65 18.33 9.83
C GLY A 38 -16.52 19.33 10.62
N THR A 39 -16.98 18.93 11.77
CA THR A 39 -17.74 19.79 12.71
C THR A 39 -16.89 20.05 13.94
N PHE A 40 -16.73 21.31 14.33
CA PHE A 40 -16.05 21.67 15.57
C PHE A 40 -16.78 21.12 16.78
N THR A 41 -16.03 20.60 17.73
CA THR A 41 -16.56 20.02 18.98
C THR A 41 -15.59 20.26 20.14
N ASP A 42 -16.12 20.39 21.34
CA ASP A 42 -15.34 20.44 22.58
C ASP A 42 -14.92 19.04 23.07
N LYS A 43 -15.21 17.98 22.31
CA LYS A 43 -14.74 16.63 22.61
C LYS A 43 -13.23 16.55 22.40
N THR A 44 -12.53 16.01 23.38
CA THR A 44 -11.09 15.78 23.37
C THR A 44 -10.72 14.30 23.12
N SER A 45 -11.68 13.40 23.13
CA SER A 45 -11.52 11.97 22.86
C SER A 45 -12.85 11.33 22.45
N LEU A 46 -12.79 10.11 21.91
CA LEU A 46 -13.95 9.25 21.68
C LEU A 46 -13.83 7.99 22.54
N PRO A 47 -14.89 7.58 23.26
CA PRO A 47 -14.90 6.30 23.99
C PRO A 47 -14.66 5.12 23.04
N ASP A 48 -14.01 4.09 23.53
CA ASP A 48 -13.78 2.82 22.81
C ASP A 48 -13.13 2.99 21.42
N SER A 49 -12.38 4.09 21.24
CA SER A 49 -11.69 4.39 19.98
C SER A 49 -10.29 3.80 19.93
N SER A 50 -9.85 3.44 18.75
CA SER A 50 -8.42 3.37 18.43
C SER A 50 -7.86 4.78 18.22
N GLN A 51 -6.55 4.92 18.32
CA GLN A 51 -5.89 6.22 18.31
C GLN A 51 -4.63 6.21 17.45
N VAL A 52 -4.44 7.28 16.69
CA VAL A 52 -3.17 7.60 16.02
C VAL A 52 -2.69 8.96 16.52
N THR A 53 -1.47 9.01 17.02
CA THR A 53 -0.84 10.27 17.46
C THR A 53 0.36 10.57 16.57
N VAL A 54 0.39 11.78 16.00
CA VAL A 54 1.48 12.27 15.15
C VAL A 54 2.13 13.45 15.86
N THR A 55 3.42 13.31 16.16
CA THR A 55 4.22 14.36 16.80
C THR A 55 5.14 15.00 15.75
N PHE A 56 5.14 16.32 15.67
CA PHE A 56 6.00 17.11 14.79
C PHE A 56 7.18 17.71 15.54
N ASN A 57 8.29 17.96 14.81
CA ASN A 57 9.53 18.52 15.36
C ASN A 57 9.37 19.92 16.02
N ASN A 58 8.29 20.63 15.69
CA ASN A 58 7.94 21.92 16.30
C ASN A 58 7.10 21.80 17.57
N GLY A 59 6.87 20.57 18.07
CA GLY A 59 6.08 20.29 19.25
C GLY A 59 4.56 20.21 19.03
N LEU A 60 4.09 20.38 17.78
CA LEU A 60 2.68 20.18 17.45
C LEU A 60 2.35 18.68 17.46
N VAL A 61 1.23 18.34 18.07
CA VAL A 61 0.75 16.96 18.17
C VAL A 61 -0.68 16.88 17.65
N TYR A 62 -0.91 16.03 16.65
CA TYR A 62 -2.23 15.65 16.20
C TYR A 62 -2.60 14.31 16.81
N THR A 63 -3.82 14.19 17.31
CA THR A 63 -4.39 12.92 17.75
C THR A 63 -5.68 12.65 17.01
N ILE A 64 -5.74 11.50 16.36
CA ILE A 64 -6.90 11.01 15.60
C ILE A 64 -7.48 9.85 16.38
N TYR A 65 -8.74 9.99 16.81
CA TYR A 65 -9.52 8.94 17.45
C TYR A 65 -10.48 8.37 16.43
N ALA A 66 -10.52 7.05 16.27
CA ALA A 66 -11.39 6.36 15.34
C ALA A 66 -12.28 5.34 16.07
N THR A 67 -13.57 5.40 15.79
CA THR A 67 -14.55 4.34 16.07
C THR A 67 -15.04 3.76 14.73
N GLU A 68 -15.97 2.83 14.75
CA GLU A 68 -16.58 2.28 13.52
C GLU A 68 -17.35 3.32 12.71
N THR A 69 -17.80 4.41 13.32
CA THR A 69 -18.68 5.40 12.67
C THR A 69 -18.19 6.83 12.72
N GLN A 70 -17.21 7.14 13.56
CA GLN A 70 -16.75 8.50 13.80
C GLN A 70 -15.23 8.59 13.81
N LEU A 71 -14.74 9.75 13.37
CA LEU A 71 -13.35 10.16 13.47
C LEU A 71 -13.31 11.51 14.19
N LEU A 72 -12.50 11.63 15.23
CA LEU A 72 -12.22 12.88 15.90
C LEU A 72 -10.74 13.22 15.73
N VAL A 73 -10.46 14.42 15.24
CA VAL A 73 -9.10 14.96 15.12
C VAL A 73 -8.93 16.07 16.14
N THR A 74 -7.94 15.95 17.01
CA THR A 74 -7.56 16.98 17.99
C THR A 74 -6.11 17.39 17.81
N THR A 75 -5.77 18.57 18.30
CA THR A 75 -4.39 19.05 18.36
C THR A 75 -4.07 19.57 19.76
N ASN A 76 -2.80 19.64 20.11
CA ASN A 76 -2.37 20.15 21.41
C ASN A 76 -2.32 21.68 21.50
N ASP A 77 -2.61 22.39 20.43
CA ASP A 77 -2.62 23.86 20.36
C ASP A 77 -4.03 24.48 20.43
N THR A 78 -5.08 23.65 20.42
CA THR A 78 -6.47 24.10 20.58
C THR A 78 -7.28 23.20 21.53
N ASP A 79 -8.31 23.79 22.15
CA ASP A 79 -9.25 23.06 23.01
C ASP A 79 -10.43 22.43 22.23
N GLN A 80 -10.44 22.64 20.90
CA GLN A 80 -11.50 22.13 20.02
C GLN A 80 -10.97 21.05 19.10
N GLY A 81 -11.78 20.03 18.89
CA GLY A 81 -11.56 18.97 17.89
C GLY A 81 -12.43 19.15 16.65
N LEU A 82 -12.09 18.43 15.59
CA LEU A 82 -12.89 18.28 14.39
C LEU A 82 -13.46 16.85 14.34
N LEU A 83 -14.79 16.76 14.42
CA LEU A 83 -15.54 15.50 14.37
C LEU A 83 -16.05 15.25 12.95
N TYR A 84 -15.83 14.04 12.44
CA TYR A 84 -16.26 13.57 11.13
C TYR A 84 -17.08 12.29 11.25
N THR A 85 -17.93 12.04 10.26
CA THR A 85 -18.63 10.77 10.08
C THR A 85 -17.87 9.92 9.08
N LEU A 86 -17.71 8.63 9.40
CA LEU A 86 -17.07 7.64 8.53
C LEU A 86 -18.11 6.89 7.69
N ARG A 87 -17.67 6.39 6.55
CA ARG A 87 -18.47 5.52 5.67
C ARG A 87 -18.81 4.21 6.39
N SER A 88 -20.03 3.73 6.23
CA SER A 88 -20.43 2.42 6.76
C SER A 88 -19.57 1.29 6.16
N GLY A 89 -19.14 0.36 6.99
CA GLY A 89 -18.25 -0.74 6.60
C GLY A 89 -16.80 -0.30 6.29
N ASN A 90 -16.39 0.90 6.80
CA ASN A 90 -15.00 1.31 6.71
C ASN A 90 -14.11 0.42 7.60
N SER A 91 -12.82 0.42 7.30
CA SER A 91 -11.81 -0.31 8.08
C SER A 91 -10.88 0.60 8.88
N VAL A 92 -11.24 1.88 9.07
CA VAL A 92 -10.38 2.87 9.75
C VAL A 92 -10.11 2.46 11.19
N TYR A 93 -11.16 2.06 11.93
CA TYR A 93 -11.03 1.61 13.32
C TYR A 93 -10.07 0.41 13.45
N GLU A 94 -10.29 -0.63 12.66
CA GLU A 94 -9.45 -1.83 12.69
C GLU A 94 -8.00 -1.53 12.31
N LYS A 95 -7.79 -0.75 11.27
CA LYS A 95 -6.46 -0.38 10.78
C LYS A 95 -5.71 0.49 11.79
N THR A 96 -6.37 1.45 12.42
CA THR A 96 -5.76 2.27 13.46
C THR A 96 -5.52 1.48 14.75
N ALA A 97 -6.37 0.52 15.08
CA ALA A 97 -6.21 -0.36 16.23
C ALA A 97 -5.01 -1.32 16.08
N MET A 98 -4.78 -1.82 14.87
CA MET A 98 -3.72 -2.82 14.62
C MET A 98 -2.34 -2.20 14.37
N GLY A 99 -2.24 -0.87 14.24
CA GLY A 99 -0.99 -0.21 13.83
C GLY A 99 -0.51 -0.62 12.44
N HIS A 100 -1.39 -1.26 11.66
CA HIS A 100 -1.11 -1.83 10.35
C HIS A 100 -1.96 -1.14 9.29
N LEU A 101 -1.59 0.07 8.96
CA LEU A 101 -1.97 0.64 7.68
C LEU A 101 -0.89 0.26 6.67
N ASN A 102 -0.78 -1.05 6.43
CA ASN A 102 0.03 -1.54 5.34
C ASN A 102 -0.67 -1.19 4.03
N PRO A 103 -0.09 -0.35 3.17
CA PRO A 103 -0.52 -0.35 1.80
C PRO A 103 -0.33 -1.80 1.32
N PRO A 104 -1.33 -2.41 0.70
CA PRO A 104 -1.14 -3.73 0.13
C PRO A 104 0.03 -3.65 -0.86
N THR A 105 0.89 -4.66 -0.86
CA THR A 105 1.81 -4.86 -1.96
C THR A 105 0.94 -5.15 -3.18
N GLY A 106 0.70 -4.11 -3.98
CA GLY A 106 -0.25 -4.19 -5.08
C GLY A 106 0.41 -4.76 -6.32
N LYS A 107 -0.20 -5.79 -6.90
CA LYS A 107 0.13 -6.39 -8.20
C LYS A 107 1.60 -6.85 -8.38
N PRO A 108 2.23 -7.57 -7.45
CA PRO A 108 3.44 -8.31 -7.75
C PRO A 108 3.12 -9.41 -8.76
N VAL A 109 3.88 -9.46 -9.84
CA VAL A 109 3.75 -10.48 -10.89
C VAL A 109 5.12 -11.06 -11.21
N ILE A 110 5.16 -12.36 -11.53
CA ILE A 110 6.38 -13.07 -11.91
C ILE A 110 6.20 -13.53 -13.34
N TYR A 111 7.02 -13.01 -14.24
CA TYR A 111 7.15 -13.46 -15.61
C TYR A 111 8.33 -14.44 -15.70
N LEU A 112 8.18 -15.48 -16.51
CA LEU A 112 9.24 -16.47 -16.76
C LEU A 112 9.53 -16.54 -18.27
N TYR A 113 10.80 -16.42 -18.62
CA TYR A 113 11.30 -16.47 -20.02
C TYR A 113 12.48 -17.43 -20.11
N PRO A 114 12.27 -18.76 -19.99
CA PRO A 114 13.35 -19.72 -20.14
C PRO A 114 13.85 -19.75 -21.60
N GLU A 115 15.10 -20.17 -21.83
CA GLU A 115 15.64 -20.33 -23.17
C GLU A 115 14.96 -21.47 -23.97
N GLU A 116 14.48 -22.49 -23.27
CA GLU A 116 13.72 -23.61 -23.82
C GLU A 116 12.52 -23.94 -22.94
N VAL A 117 11.59 -24.73 -23.46
CA VAL A 117 10.40 -25.18 -22.70
C VAL A 117 10.86 -25.91 -21.45
N THR A 118 10.52 -25.36 -20.29
CA THR A 118 11.05 -25.81 -19.01
C THR A 118 9.93 -26.07 -17.99
N ASP A 119 9.96 -27.21 -17.38
CA ASP A 119 9.15 -27.52 -16.20
C ASP A 119 9.82 -26.98 -14.95
N CYS A 120 9.13 -26.14 -14.18
CA CYS A 120 9.69 -25.55 -12.98
C CYS A 120 8.67 -25.40 -11.86
N THR A 121 9.18 -25.32 -10.63
CA THR A 121 8.42 -24.92 -9.45
C THR A 121 8.86 -23.52 -9.03
N VAL A 122 7.93 -22.61 -8.89
CA VAL A 122 8.18 -21.24 -8.44
C VAL A 122 7.71 -21.08 -7.01
N THR A 123 8.63 -20.73 -6.12
CA THR A 123 8.32 -20.43 -4.72
C THR A 123 8.64 -18.96 -4.42
N VAL A 124 7.87 -18.36 -3.52
CA VAL A 124 8.08 -17.00 -3.04
C VAL A 124 8.26 -17.06 -1.54
N ASP A 125 9.39 -16.52 -1.06
CA ASP A 125 9.67 -16.40 0.38
C ASP A 125 8.87 -15.22 0.96
N TYR A 126 7.56 -15.43 1.09
CA TYR A 126 6.62 -14.42 1.54
C TYR A 126 5.42 -15.07 2.25
N SER A 127 4.97 -14.48 3.35
CA SER A 127 3.80 -14.92 4.10
C SER A 127 3.29 -13.80 5.01
N PRO A 128 1.96 -13.64 5.23
CA PRO A 128 0.90 -14.38 4.55
C PRO A 128 0.54 -13.76 3.19
N PHE A 129 0.17 -14.60 2.23
CA PHE A 129 -0.52 -14.12 1.04
C PHE A 129 -1.97 -13.75 1.37
N THR A 130 -2.46 -12.65 0.79
CA THR A 130 -3.88 -12.29 0.81
C THR A 130 -4.62 -12.81 -0.41
N TYR A 131 -3.92 -12.96 -1.54
CA TYR A 131 -4.45 -13.53 -2.77
C TYR A 131 -3.33 -14.04 -3.68
N THR A 132 -3.59 -15.11 -4.44
CA THR A 132 -2.69 -15.63 -5.48
C THR A 132 -3.49 -16.09 -6.70
N TYR A 133 -2.90 -15.95 -7.90
CA TYR A 133 -3.50 -16.48 -9.12
C TYR A 133 -2.43 -16.91 -10.14
N PRO A 134 -2.42 -18.18 -10.58
CA PRO A 134 -3.24 -19.29 -10.04
C PRO A 134 -2.99 -19.54 -8.54
N ALA A 135 -3.79 -20.43 -7.93
CA ALA A 135 -3.66 -20.76 -6.51
C ALA A 135 -2.24 -21.22 -6.16
N TYR A 136 -1.67 -20.70 -5.07
CA TYR A 136 -0.34 -21.05 -4.56
C TYR A 136 -0.45 -22.22 -3.58
N ASN A 137 -0.21 -23.43 -4.03
CA ASN A 137 -0.25 -24.63 -3.19
C ASN A 137 1.17 -25.01 -2.75
N ASP A 138 1.77 -24.23 -1.84
CA ASP A 138 3.17 -24.37 -1.42
C ASP A 138 4.21 -24.21 -2.56
N GLY A 139 3.78 -23.62 -3.68
CA GLY A 139 4.56 -23.40 -4.91
C GLY A 139 3.68 -23.49 -6.15
N TRP A 140 4.04 -22.78 -7.21
CA TRP A 140 3.43 -22.94 -8.53
C TRP A 140 4.24 -23.96 -9.35
N GLU A 141 3.64 -25.06 -9.70
CA GLU A 141 4.21 -26.00 -10.66
C GLU A 141 3.74 -25.63 -12.06
N VAL A 142 4.66 -25.22 -12.93
CA VAL A 142 4.33 -24.74 -14.28
C VAL A 142 5.28 -25.30 -15.33
N THR A 143 4.77 -25.42 -16.57
CA THR A 143 5.62 -25.51 -17.76
C THR A 143 5.75 -24.11 -18.33
N ALA A 144 6.93 -23.56 -18.32
CA ALA A 144 7.25 -22.23 -18.84
C ALA A 144 7.81 -22.31 -20.28
N TYR A 145 7.39 -21.39 -21.12
CA TYR A 145 7.77 -21.27 -22.52
C TYR A 145 8.61 -20.03 -22.80
N PRO A 146 9.49 -20.03 -23.81
CA PRO A 146 10.32 -18.86 -24.15
C PRO A 146 9.53 -17.60 -24.52
N ASP A 147 8.29 -17.73 -24.94
CA ASP A 147 7.38 -16.62 -25.28
C ASP A 147 6.68 -16.01 -24.04
N GLY A 148 7.01 -16.49 -22.84
CA GLY A 148 6.43 -16.05 -21.57
C GLY A 148 5.11 -16.73 -21.20
N ARG A 149 4.64 -17.67 -22.00
CA ARG A 149 3.46 -18.47 -21.69
C ARG A 149 3.77 -19.50 -20.61
N LEU A 150 2.83 -19.68 -19.68
CA LEU A 150 2.93 -20.65 -18.58
C LEU A 150 1.72 -21.59 -18.63
N ILE A 151 1.94 -22.87 -18.48
CA ILE A 151 0.87 -23.86 -18.27
C ILE A 151 0.92 -24.30 -16.82
N ASN A 152 -0.15 -24.02 -16.06
CA ASN A 152 -0.29 -24.50 -14.70
C ASN A 152 -0.52 -26.01 -14.69
N LYS A 153 0.36 -26.77 -14.03
CA LYS A 153 0.28 -28.22 -14.01
C LYS A 153 -0.90 -28.77 -13.19
N ALA A 154 -1.43 -27.96 -12.27
CA ALA A 154 -2.54 -28.38 -11.41
C ALA A 154 -3.84 -28.56 -12.19
N ASP A 155 -4.10 -27.74 -13.22
CA ASP A 155 -5.37 -27.71 -13.95
C ASP A 155 -5.23 -27.56 -15.48
N GLY A 156 -3.99 -27.44 -16.00
CA GLY A 156 -3.70 -27.26 -17.42
C GLY A 156 -4.07 -25.89 -17.99
N THR A 157 -4.39 -24.91 -17.16
CA THR A 157 -4.74 -23.56 -17.62
C THR A 157 -3.51 -22.78 -18.06
N GLU A 158 -3.72 -21.90 -19.05
CA GLU A 158 -2.67 -21.03 -19.58
C GLU A 158 -2.64 -19.70 -18.86
N HIS A 159 -1.44 -19.24 -18.47
CA HIS A 159 -1.16 -17.98 -17.82
C HIS A 159 0.01 -17.28 -18.52
N TYR A 160 0.16 -15.96 -18.24
CA TYR A 160 1.30 -15.17 -18.72
C TYR A 160 2.18 -14.66 -17.60
N TYR A 161 1.69 -14.75 -16.37
CA TYR A 161 2.42 -14.46 -15.13
C TYR A 161 1.81 -15.24 -13.98
N LEU A 162 2.56 -15.32 -12.91
CA LEU A 162 2.08 -15.75 -11.61
C LEU A 162 1.85 -14.51 -10.77
N PHE A 163 0.68 -14.41 -10.18
CA PHE A 163 0.25 -13.24 -9.41
C PHE A 163 0.11 -13.55 -7.93
N TRP A 164 0.53 -12.62 -7.09
CA TRP A 164 0.28 -12.70 -5.66
C TRP A 164 0.04 -11.33 -5.04
N GLU A 165 -0.62 -11.30 -3.90
CA GLU A 165 -0.77 -10.13 -3.05
C GLU A 165 -0.53 -10.52 -1.60
N GLY A 166 -0.07 -9.54 -0.80
CA GLY A 166 0.16 -9.76 0.61
C GLY A 166 0.18 -8.48 1.41
N GLY A 167 0.01 -8.62 2.72
CA GLY A 167 -0.11 -7.49 3.64
C GLY A 167 1.19 -7.02 4.29
N ALA A 168 2.32 -7.72 4.12
CA ALA A 168 3.57 -7.31 4.72
C ALA A 168 4.33 -6.32 3.83
N ARG A 169 5.07 -5.41 4.46
CA ARG A 169 5.87 -4.37 3.80
C ARG A 169 7.32 -4.76 3.71
N PRO A 170 7.93 -4.67 2.55
CA PRO A 170 9.37 -4.38 2.49
C PRO A 170 9.60 -2.95 3.01
N LEU A 171 10.56 -2.78 3.90
CA LEU A 171 11.05 -1.46 4.30
C LEU A 171 11.92 -0.92 3.15
N TRP A 172 11.30 -0.15 2.25
CA TRP A 172 12.04 0.49 1.17
C TRP A 172 12.77 1.73 1.70
N ASN A 173 14.09 1.78 1.49
CA ASN A 173 14.84 3.00 1.73
C ASN A 173 14.71 3.93 0.53
N PHE A 174 14.02 5.06 0.69
CA PHE A 174 13.75 6.03 -0.36
C PHE A 174 14.88 7.08 -0.43
N GLU A 175 16.09 6.67 -0.83
CA GLU A 175 17.26 7.56 -0.93
C GLU A 175 17.25 8.42 -2.19
N SER A 176 16.66 7.92 -3.28
CA SER A 176 16.61 8.61 -4.56
C SER A 176 15.36 8.21 -5.35
N GLY A 177 14.88 9.11 -6.20
CA GLY A 177 13.71 8.83 -7.02
C GLY A 177 13.37 10.00 -7.93
N PHE A 178 12.18 9.94 -8.51
CA PHE A 178 11.66 10.92 -9.44
C PHE A 178 10.42 11.59 -8.85
N VAL A 179 10.35 12.92 -8.95
CA VAL A 179 9.13 13.67 -8.67
C VAL A 179 8.42 13.90 -10.00
N VAL A 180 7.27 13.25 -10.17
CA VAL A 180 6.51 13.23 -11.43
C VAL A 180 5.14 13.83 -11.20
N LYS A 181 4.70 14.77 -12.04
CA LYS A 181 3.32 15.26 -12.00
C LYS A 181 2.34 14.10 -12.25
N GLY A 182 1.20 14.10 -11.57
CA GLY A 182 0.18 13.09 -11.78
C GLY A 182 -0.21 12.95 -13.26
N SER A 183 -0.42 14.08 -13.96
CA SER A 183 -0.73 14.12 -15.40
C SER A 183 0.34 13.50 -16.30
N ASP A 184 1.57 13.45 -15.86
CA ASP A 184 2.71 13.00 -16.67
C ASP A 184 3.12 11.55 -16.32
N THR A 185 2.43 10.93 -15.35
CA THR A 185 2.79 9.62 -14.80
C THR A 185 2.77 8.52 -15.87
N GLU A 186 1.77 8.51 -16.77
CA GLU A 186 1.68 7.50 -17.82
C GLU A 186 2.89 7.54 -18.75
N SER A 187 3.21 8.72 -19.29
CA SER A 187 4.33 8.88 -20.22
C SER A 187 5.68 8.57 -19.56
N PHE A 188 5.85 9.00 -18.32
CA PHE A 188 7.02 8.72 -17.50
C PHE A 188 7.20 7.21 -17.27
N LEU A 189 6.16 6.52 -16.83
CA LEU A 189 6.22 5.07 -16.58
C LEU A 189 6.48 4.30 -17.86
N ARG A 190 5.86 4.65 -18.98
CA ARG A 190 6.10 3.99 -20.27
C ARG A 190 7.57 4.10 -20.68
N GLU A 191 8.16 5.28 -20.55
CA GLU A 191 9.57 5.49 -20.87
C GLU A 191 10.49 4.71 -19.93
N LYS A 192 10.27 4.81 -18.62
CA LYS A 192 11.18 4.21 -17.64
C LYS A 192 11.07 2.70 -17.56
N LEU A 193 9.87 2.14 -17.66
CA LEU A 193 9.68 0.68 -17.65
C LEU A 193 10.28 0.05 -18.92
N ALA A 194 10.10 0.68 -20.08
CA ALA A 194 10.78 0.24 -21.32
C ALA A 194 12.31 0.32 -21.19
N TYR A 195 12.84 1.39 -20.59
CA TYR A 195 14.28 1.53 -20.31
C TYR A 195 14.80 0.44 -19.35
N LEU A 196 13.97 0.00 -18.39
CA LEU A 196 14.28 -1.10 -17.47
C LEU A 196 14.17 -2.48 -18.12
N GLY A 197 13.79 -2.56 -19.38
CA GLY A 197 13.75 -3.80 -20.14
C GLY A 197 12.38 -4.47 -20.24
N LEU A 198 11.32 -3.86 -19.68
CA LEU A 198 9.98 -4.41 -19.80
C LEU A 198 9.48 -4.33 -21.24
N THR A 199 8.88 -5.41 -21.70
CA THR A 199 8.21 -5.46 -23.01
C THR A 199 6.94 -4.59 -23.01
N PRO A 200 6.41 -4.20 -24.19
CA PRO A 200 5.15 -3.46 -24.27
C PRO A 200 3.98 -4.12 -23.53
N ARG A 201 3.94 -5.43 -23.50
CA ARG A 201 2.91 -6.18 -22.77
C ARG A 201 3.03 -5.97 -21.28
N GLU A 202 4.21 -6.14 -20.73
CA GLU A 202 4.48 -6.02 -19.28
C GLU A 202 4.27 -4.60 -18.76
N TYR A 203 4.81 -3.57 -19.45
CA TYR A 203 4.59 -2.21 -19.01
C TYR A 203 3.13 -1.75 -19.18
N ASN A 204 2.38 -2.28 -20.15
CA ASN A 204 0.95 -2.00 -20.27
C ASN A 204 0.16 -2.59 -19.09
N ASP A 205 0.47 -3.82 -18.68
CA ASP A 205 -0.13 -4.43 -17.49
C ASP A 205 0.15 -3.60 -16.22
N PHE A 206 1.35 -3.06 -16.10
CA PHE A 206 1.72 -2.18 -15.01
C PHE A 206 0.96 -0.84 -15.07
N ILE A 207 1.00 -0.17 -16.21
CA ILE A 207 0.42 1.17 -16.42
C ILE A 207 -1.09 1.15 -16.21
N THR A 208 -1.80 0.17 -16.75
CA THR A 208 -3.26 0.07 -16.63
C THR A 208 -3.74 -0.12 -15.21
N TYR A 209 -2.93 -0.69 -14.34
CA TYR A 209 -3.23 -0.85 -12.93
C TYR A 209 -2.85 0.38 -12.09
N TRP A 210 -1.66 0.95 -12.30
CA TRP A 210 -1.09 1.98 -11.43
C TRP A 210 -1.49 3.40 -11.82
N VAL A 211 -1.52 3.75 -13.11
CA VAL A 211 -1.80 5.12 -13.53
C VAL A 211 -3.16 5.64 -13.05
N PRO A 212 -4.27 4.87 -13.07
CA PRO A 212 -5.54 5.34 -12.53
C PRO A 212 -5.49 5.74 -11.05
N LYS A 213 -4.56 5.18 -10.28
CA LYS A 213 -4.36 5.48 -8.85
C LYS A 213 -3.45 6.68 -8.62
N MET A 214 -2.63 7.06 -9.61
CA MET A 214 -1.56 8.06 -9.49
C MET A 214 -1.86 9.35 -10.25
N GLN A 215 -2.61 9.30 -11.35
CA GLN A 215 -2.79 10.42 -12.29
C GLN A 215 -3.47 11.67 -11.69
N ASN A 216 -4.28 11.49 -10.64
CA ASN A 216 -4.99 12.60 -10.00
C ASN A 216 -4.20 13.26 -8.86
N SER A 217 -3.06 12.71 -8.48
CA SER A 217 -2.15 13.32 -7.50
C SER A 217 -1.47 14.56 -8.12
N PRO A 218 -1.27 15.67 -7.38
CA PRO A 218 -0.47 16.79 -7.89
C PRO A 218 0.93 16.36 -8.32
N TYR A 219 1.58 15.52 -7.52
CA TYR A 219 2.87 14.91 -7.78
C TYR A 219 2.92 13.50 -7.19
N ASN A 220 3.64 12.62 -7.88
CA ASN A 220 4.00 11.29 -7.42
C ASN A 220 5.51 11.24 -7.17
N LEU A 221 5.91 10.63 -6.07
CA LEU A 221 7.30 10.28 -5.81
C LEU A 221 7.51 8.82 -6.20
N ILE A 222 8.33 8.57 -7.21
CA ILE A 222 8.53 7.25 -7.81
C ILE A 222 9.98 6.80 -7.64
N MET A 223 10.16 5.63 -7.03
CA MET A 223 11.45 4.96 -6.92
C MET A 223 11.37 3.57 -7.56
N PHE A 224 12.44 3.15 -8.22
CA PHE A 224 12.61 1.78 -8.69
C PHE A 224 13.59 1.06 -7.77
N ALA A 225 13.07 0.12 -7.01
CA ALA A 225 13.77 -0.51 -5.87
C ALA A 225 14.78 -1.61 -6.25
N LYS A 226 15.24 -1.64 -7.49
CA LYS A 226 16.20 -2.58 -8.08
C LYS A 226 16.91 -3.55 -7.10
N GLU A 227 18.02 -3.09 -6.52
CA GLU A 227 18.90 -3.88 -5.62
C GLU A 227 18.27 -4.14 -4.24
N GLN A 228 17.26 -3.37 -3.85
CA GLN A 228 16.53 -3.60 -2.60
C GLN A 228 15.44 -4.66 -2.74
N TYR A 229 15.13 -5.05 -3.98
CA TYR A 229 14.12 -6.06 -4.30
C TYR A 229 14.73 -7.47 -4.43
N GLU A 230 16.03 -7.57 -4.70
CA GLU A 230 16.79 -8.83 -4.78
C GLU A 230 17.25 -9.30 -3.37
#